data_3c1f1fccdf55e8c8250fc7c48056deeb
#
_entry.id   3c1f1fccdf55e8c8250fc7c48056deeb
#
_cell.length_a   1.000
_cell.length_b   1.000
_cell.length_c   1.000
_cell.angle_alpha   90.00
_cell.angle_beta   90.00
_cell.angle_gamma   90.00
#
_symmetry.space_group_name_H-M   'P 1'
#
loop_
_entity.id
_entity.type
_entity.pdbx_description
1 polymer ?
#
loop_
_entity_poly.entity_id
_entity_poly.type
_entity_poly.pdbx_seq_one_letter_code
_entity_poly.pdbx_strand_id
1 'polypeptide(L)'
;MEIKGDNDKIIIILLAVIVALLVAGMLILNPFKTDSIITITSASELNEGDELSILLTDSKSQPIPNQNVQINLRDSNGVLTQKAASTNGEGVAIISLSDLSSGQYSVNATYEGNSSYRASATSQNLNIREALTQSVGSTDYLPSDTSIHPGFTPSYRDGQLVYGYKGSRWGFVTPTGNFHEM
;
A
#
# COMPACT_ATOMS: atom_id res chain seq x y z
N MET A 1 64.23 -8.30 42.95
CA MET A 1 63.86 -7.03 42.34
C MET A 1 63.09 -7.30 41.07
N GLU A 2 61.79 -7.59 41.21
CA GLU A 2 60.88 -8.02 40.14
C GLU A 2 59.62 -7.11 40.10
N ILE A 3 59.83 -5.89 39.61
CA ILE A 3 58.67 -4.96 39.40
C ILE A 3 58.18 -5.04 37.93
N LYS A 4 58.93 -5.71 37.04
CA LYS A 4 58.64 -5.75 35.60
C LYS A 4 57.43 -6.62 35.24
N GLY A 5 57.18 -7.69 35.97
CA GLY A 5 56.06 -8.60 35.70
C GLY A 5 54.69 -8.09 36.12
N ASP A 6 54.57 -7.21 37.09
CA ASP A 6 53.27 -6.68 37.51
C ASP A 6 52.78 -5.54 36.62
N ASN A 7 53.72 -4.72 36.12
CA ASN A 7 53.37 -3.68 35.15
C ASN A 7 52.86 -4.26 33.81
N ASP A 8 53.49 -5.35 33.36
CA ASP A 8 53.07 -6.07 32.14
C ASP A 8 51.65 -6.64 32.29
N LYS A 9 51.33 -7.19 33.46
CA LYS A 9 49.97 -7.70 33.78
C LYS A 9 48.93 -6.56 33.78
N ILE A 10 49.28 -5.40 34.38
CA ILE A 10 48.42 -4.22 34.41
C ILE A 10 48.17 -3.71 33.01
N ILE A 11 49.17 -3.65 32.14
CA ILE A 11 49.06 -3.23 30.74
C ILE A 11 48.15 -4.17 29.98
N ILE A 12 48.28 -5.50 30.15
CA ILE A 12 47.44 -6.50 29.49
C ILE A 12 45.98 -6.37 29.93
N ILE A 13 45.72 -6.18 31.22
CA ILE A 13 44.37 -6.00 31.76
C ILE A 13 43.78 -4.68 31.23
N LEU A 14 44.53 -3.61 31.18
CA LEU A 14 44.04 -2.31 30.67
C LEU A 14 43.71 -2.41 29.19
N LEU A 15 44.55 -3.08 28.41
CA LEU A 15 44.31 -3.32 26.97
C LEU A 15 43.05 -4.17 26.76
N ALA A 16 42.86 -5.22 27.56
CA ALA A 16 41.66 -6.04 27.49
C ALA A 16 40.37 -5.27 27.81
N VAL A 17 40.41 -4.37 28.80
CA VAL A 17 39.30 -3.51 29.15
C VAL A 17 38.99 -2.49 28.02
N ILE A 18 40.01 -1.89 27.42
CA ILE A 18 39.85 -0.97 26.29
C ILE A 18 39.21 -1.69 25.09
N VAL A 19 39.71 -2.90 24.75
CA VAL A 19 39.13 -3.71 23.68
C VAL A 19 37.68 -4.08 23.98
N ALA A 20 37.38 -4.49 25.22
CA ALA A 20 36.00 -4.80 25.62
C ALA A 20 35.06 -3.58 25.50
N LEU A 21 35.52 -2.40 25.90
CA LEU A 21 34.77 -1.14 25.77
C LEU A 21 34.57 -0.74 24.31
N LEU A 22 35.56 -0.95 23.44
CA LEU A 22 35.45 -0.69 22.00
C LEU A 22 34.45 -1.63 21.34
N VAL A 23 34.49 -2.93 21.70
CA VAL A 23 33.51 -3.92 21.20
C VAL A 23 32.11 -3.60 21.71
N ALA A 24 31.96 -3.26 22.99
CA ALA A 24 30.67 -2.84 23.55
C ALA A 24 30.14 -1.56 22.86
N GLY A 25 30.99 -0.59 22.64
CA GLY A 25 30.62 0.63 21.89
C GLY A 25 30.20 0.34 20.45
N MET A 26 30.90 -0.57 19.78
CA MET A 26 30.53 -1.03 18.43
C MET A 26 29.16 -1.71 18.38
N LEU A 27 28.84 -2.52 19.40
CA LEU A 27 27.52 -3.19 19.50
C LEU A 27 26.39 -2.21 19.81
N ILE A 28 26.64 -1.18 20.64
CA ILE A 28 25.64 -0.16 21.01
C ILE A 28 25.32 0.77 19.82
N LEU A 29 26.32 1.16 19.05
CA LEU A 29 26.16 2.06 17.91
C LEU A 29 25.57 1.37 16.66
N ASN A 30 25.37 0.05 16.68
CA ASN A 30 24.86 -0.74 15.55
C ASN A 30 25.46 -0.35 14.18
N PRO A 31 26.79 -0.26 14.01
CA PRO A 31 27.42 0.19 12.76
C PRO A 31 27.17 -0.77 11.58
N PHE A 32 26.64 -1.95 11.86
CA PHE A 32 26.44 -3.02 10.86
C PHE A 32 24.99 -3.12 10.34
N LYS A 33 24.06 -2.23 10.79
CA LYS A 33 22.70 -2.26 10.23
C LYS A 33 22.72 -1.83 8.78
N THR A 34 22.04 -2.62 7.94
CA THR A 34 21.80 -2.29 6.54
C THR A 34 20.72 -1.22 6.44
N ASP A 35 20.86 -0.29 5.52
CA ASP A 35 19.82 0.70 5.23
C ASP A 35 18.60 0.01 4.64
N SER A 36 17.41 0.40 5.07
CA SER A 36 16.16 0.01 4.46
C SER A 36 15.57 1.16 3.64
N ILE A 37 14.80 0.82 2.63
CA ILE A 37 14.08 1.75 1.77
C ILE A 37 12.62 1.33 1.75
N ILE A 38 11.74 2.24 2.15
CA ILE A 38 10.30 2.05 2.08
C ILE A 38 9.73 2.91 0.96
N THR A 39 8.87 2.34 0.12
CA THR A 39 8.29 3.00 -1.04
C THR A 39 6.80 2.67 -1.13
N ILE A 40 5.96 3.66 -1.30
CA ILE A 40 4.54 3.46 -1.66
C ILE A 40 4.50 3.16 -3.16
N THR A 41 4.03 1.97 -3.53
CA THR A 41 4.01 1.49 -4.93
C THR A 41 2.66 1.68 -5.61
N SER A 42 1.60 1.94 -4.84
CA SER A 42 0.30 2.29 -5.39
C SER A 42 0.31 3.66 -6.06
N ALA A 43 -0.60 3.85 -7.01
CA ALA A 43 -0.86 5.15 -7.62
C ALA A 43 -1.27 6.19 -6.55
N SER A 44 -1.09 7.46 -6.87
CA SER A 44 -1.56 8.58 -6.04
C SER A 44 -3.07 8.80 -6.12
N GLU A 45 -3.77 8.04 -6.94
CA GLU A 45 -5.23 8.02 -7.08
C GLU A 45 -5.71 6.58 -6.97
N LEU A 46 -6.61 6.33 -6.03
CA LEU A 46 -7.24 5.04 -5.77
C LEU A 46 -8.74 5.27 -5.59
N ASN A 47 -9.55 4.20 -5.67
CA ASN A 47 -10.97 4.28 -5.37
C ASN A 47 -11.24 3.83 -3.93
N GLU A 48 -12.40 4.17 -3.38
CA GLU A 48 -12.88 3.60 -2.12
C GLU A 48 -12.89 2.07 -2.21
N GLY A 49 -12.34 1.43 -1.19
CA GLY A 49 -12.22 -0.03 -1.14
C GLY A 49 -10.98 -0.62 -1.82
N ASP A 50 -10.21 0.19 -2.55
CA ASP A 50 -8.93 -0.25 -3.10
C ASP A 50 -7.90 -0.52 -2.00
N GLU A 51 -6.77 -1.09 -2.38
CA GLU A 51 -5.67 -1.42 -1.51
C GLU A 51 -4.46 -0.50 -1.76
N LEU A 52 -3.83 -0.07 -0.67
CA LEU A 52 -2.55 0.64 -0.71
C LEU A 52 -1.41 -0.38 -0.57
N SER A 53 -0.48 -0.37 -1.53
CA SER A 53 0.68 -1.27 -1.55
C SER A 53 1.95 -0.51 -1.21
N ILE A 54 2.76 -1.09 -0.33
CA ILE A 54 4.03 -0.54 0.14
C ILE A 54 5.10 -1.62 0.01
N LEU A 55 6.23 -1.26 -0.59
CA LEU A 55 7.39 -2.11 -0.75
C LEU A 55 8.49 -1.70 0.24
N LEU A 56 9.04 -2.67 0.96
CA LEU A 56 10.19 -2.52 1.84
C LEU A 56 11.37 -3.35 1.33
N THR A 57 12.47 -2.68 1.02
CA THR A 57 13.70 -3.33 0.52
C THR A 57 14.92 -2.86 1.30
N ASP A 58 16.03 -3.53 1.12
CA ASP A 58 17.33 -3.04 1.54
C ASP A 58 17.97 -2.13 0.47
N SER A 59 19.15 -1.61 0.77
CA SER A 59 19.92 -0.74 -0.15
C SER A 59 20.38 -1.44 -1.44
N LYS A 60 20.26 -2.76 -1.53
CA LYS A 60 20.55 -3.57 -2.72
C LYS A 60 19.28 -4.01 -3.44
N SER A 61 18.13 -3.40 -3.11
CA SER A 61 16.80 -3.75 -3.64
C SER A 61 16.36 -5.18 -3.32
N GLN A 62 16.92 -5.81 -2.27
CA GLN A 62 16.44 -7.10 -1.80
C GLN A 62 15.22 -6.90 -0.89
N PRO A 63 14.15 -7.68 -1.06
CA PRO A 63 12.96 -7.57 -0.25
C PRO A 63 13.24 -7.87 1.22
N ILE A 64 12.60 -7.13 2.13
CA ILE A 64 12.67 -7.36 3.57
C ILE A 64 11.31 -7.91 4.04
N PRO A 65 11.16 -9.23 4.19
CA PRO A 65 9.89 -9.85 4.56
C PRO A 65 9.64 -9.83 6.07
N ASN A 66 8.37 -10.08 6.44
CA ASN A 66 7.92 -10.27 7.82
C ASN A 66 8.22 -9.06 8.74
N GLN A 67 8.21 -7.85 8.18
CA GLN A 67 8.39 -6.62 8.93
C GLN A 67 7.08 -5.87 9.07
N ASN A 68 6.86 -5.27 10.25
CA ASN A 68 5.69 -4.44 10.48
C ASN A 68 5.95 -3.03 9.94
N VAL A 69 5.04 -2.56 9.08
CA VAL A 69 5.02 -1.20 8.54
C VAL A 69 3.83 -0.47 9.14
N GLN A 70 4.07 0.71 9.67
CA GLN A 70 3.03 1.60 10.19
C GLN A 70 2.66 2.64 9.14
N ILE A 71 1.37 2.88 8.99
CA ILE A 71 0.82 3.81 8.02
C ILE A 71 -0.09 4.80 8.72
N ASN A 72 0.23 6.07 8.58
CA ASN A 72 -0.57 7.18 9.08
C ASN A 72 -1.21 7.89 7.88
N LEU A 73 -2.55 7.91 7.83
CA LEU A 73 -3.31 8.61 6.82
C LEU A 73 -3.99 9.81 7.50
N ARG A 74 -3.72 11.00 7.01
CA ARG A 74 -4.33 12.24 7.50
C ARG A 74 -5.18 12.84 6.40
N ASP A 75 -6.46 13.05 6.69
CA ASP A 75 -7.38 13.71 5.78
C ASP A 75 -7.19 15.23 5.73
N SER A 76 -7.93 15.91 4.85
CA SER A 76 -7.92 17.39 4.71
C SER A 76 -8.43 18.13 5.96
N ASN A 77 -9.18 17.47 6.85
CA ASN A 77 -9.67 18.01 8.12
C ASN A 77 -8.68 17.78 9.28
N GLY A 78 -7.56 17.09 9.00
CA GLY A 78 -6.55 16.78 9.99
C GLY A 78 -6.83 15.51 10.81
N VAL A 79 -7.89 14.77 10.51
CA VAL A 79 -8.20 13.49 11.16
C VAL A 79 -7.13 12.46 10.78
N LEU A 80 -6.60 11.77 11.80
CA LEU A 80 -5.56 10.78 11.63
C LEU A 80 -6.13 9.37 11.76
N THR A 81 -5.98 8.59 10.69
CA THR A 81 -6.24 7.13 10.68
C THR A 81 -4.91 6.39 10.70
N GLN A 82 -4.75 5.47 11.64
CA GLN A 82 -3.54 4.66 11.77
C GLN A 82 -3.83 3.21 11.37
N LYS A 83 -2.96 2.65 10.54
CA LYS A 83 -3.00 1.27 10.08
C LYS A 83 -1.62 0.64 10.20
N ALA A 84 -1.58 -0.69 10.20
CA ALA A 84 -0.33 -1.44 10.16
C ALA A 84 -0.51 -2.70 9.32
N ALA A 85 0.54 -3.11 8.63
CA ALA A 85 0.58 -4.35 7.88
C ALA A 85 1.99 -4.95 7.92
N SER A 86 2.07 -6.26 7.77
CA SER A 86 3.35 -6.97 7.68
C SER A 86 3.73 -7.21 6.23
N THR A 87 5.01 -7.07 5.91
CA THR A 87 5.52 -7.39 4.57
C THR A 87 5.52 -8.91 4.33
N ASN A 88 5.11 -9.30 3.14
CA ASN A 88 5.14 -10.69 2.66
C ASN A 88 6.55 -11.11 2.20
N GLY A 89 6.70 -12.29 1.59
CA GLY A 89 7.97 -12.82 1.07
C GLY A 89 8.66 -11.93 0.03
N GLU A 90 7.90 -11.07 -0.64
CA GLU A 90 8.38 -10.12 -1.66
C GLU A 90 8.64 -8.73 -1.07
N GLY A 91 8.54 -8.58 0.26
CA GLY A 91 8.73 -7.30 0.93
C GLY A 91 7.53 -6.34 0.78
N VAL A 92 6.38 -6.83 0.32
CA VAL A 92 5.18 -6.01 0.07
C VAL A 92 4.22 -6.10 1.25
N ALA A 93 3.80 -4.95 1.76
CA ALA A 93 2.70 -4.80 2.72
C ALA A 93 1.48 -4.21 2.01
N ILE A 94 0.30 -4.80 2.23
CA ILE A 94 -0.97 -4.40 1.63
C ILE A 94 -1.91 -3.94 2.73
N ILE A 95 -2.53 -2.78 2.51
CA ILE A 95 -3.44 -2.13 3.46
C ILE A 95 -4.76 -1.84 2.76
N SER A 96 -5.87 -2.37 3.29
CA SER A 96 -7.21 -2.03 2.79
C SER A 96 -7.59 -0.60 3.16
N LEU A 97 -8.22 0.09 2.21
CA LEU A 97 -8.75 1.45 2.37
C LEU A 97 -10.29 1.47 2.49
N SER A 98 -10.91 0.31 2.72
CA SER A 98 -12.38 0.13 2.73
C SER A 98 -13.12 0.93 3.81
N ASP A 99 -12.41 1.41 4.82
CA ASP A 99 -12.94 2.24 5.93
C ASP A 99 -12.67 3.74 5.72
N LEU A 100 -12.07 4.12 4.59
CA LEU A 100 -11.81 5.50 4.23
C LEU A 100 -12.82 5.98 3.18
N SER A 101 -13.31 7.20 3.36
CA SER A 101 -14.18 7.87 2.40
C SER A 101 -13.35 8.55 1.31
N SER A 102 -14.01 8.88 0.20
CA SER A 102 -13.42 9.72 -0.85
C SER A 102 -12.90 11.04 -0.30
N GLY A 103 -11.76 11.48 -0.81
CA GLY A 103 -11.09 12.70 -0.37
C GLY A 103 -9.58 12.66 -0.56
N GLN A 104 -8.94 13.74 -0.14
CA GLN A 104 -7.48 13.85 -0.17
C GLN A 104 -6.87 13.48 1.18
N TYR A 105 -5.84 12.67 1.12
CA TYR A 105 -5.09 12.16 2.27
C TYR A 105 -3.60 12.42 2.10
N SER A 106 -2.93 12.75 3.18
CA SER A 106 -1.47 12.65 3.29
C SER A 106 -1.13 11.31 3.93
N VAL A 107 -0.45 10.45 3.20
CA VAL A 107 0.00 9.12 3.66
C VAL A 107 1.44 9.22 4.11
N ASN A 108 1.72 8.75 5.32
CA ASN A 108 3.08 8.56 5.82
C ASN A 108 3.25 7.08 6.19
N ALA A 109 4.18 6.40 5.53
CA ALA A 109 4.54 5.02 5.81
C ALA A 109 5.89 4.97 6.52
N THR A 110 5.98 4.22 7.62
CA THR A 110 7.17 4.13 8.47
C THR A 110 7.50 2.69 8.80
N TYR A 111 8.76 2.36 8.65
CA TYR A 111 9.38 1.16 9.19
C TYR A 111 10.36 1.55 10.28
N GLU A 112 10.18 1.03 11.49
CA GLU A 112 11.01 1.41 12.66
C GLU A 112 12.40 0.76 12.66
N GLY A 113 12.65 -0.16 11.73
CA GLY A 113 13.88 -0.94 11.71
C GLY A 113 13.86 -2.11 12.71
N ASN A 114 14.95 -2.85 12.71
CA ASN A 114 15.18 -3.96 13.66
C ASN A 114 16.66 -4.10 13.97
N SER A 115 17.12 -5.24 14.48
CA SER A 115 18.54 -5.51 14.77
C SER A 115 19.44 -5.48 13.53
N SER A 116 18.88 -5.75 12.34
CA SER A 116 19.63 -5.91 11.08
C SER A 116 19.45 -4.73 10.13
N TYR A 117 18.32 -4.01 10.23
CA TYR A 117 17.95 -2.93 9.33
C TYR A 117 17.70 -1.63 10.06
N ARG A 118 18.06 -0.52 9.43
CA ARG A 118 17.73 0.83 9.92
C ARG A 118 16.29 1.17 9.63
N ALA A 119 15.75 2.13 10.39
CA ALA A 119 14.44 2.69 10.15
C ALA A 119 14.40 3.46 8.83
N SER A 120 13.22 3.47 8.19
CA SER A 120 12.94 4.27 6.99
C SER A 120 11.50 4.77 6.97
N ALA A 121 11.27 5.88 6.28
CA ALA A 121 9.95 6.46 6.12
C ALA A 121 9.81 7.06 4.73
N THR A 122 8.56 7.12 4.24
CA THR A 122 8.18 7.78 2.99
C THR A 122 6.82 8.43 3.15
N SER A 123 6.51 9.41 2.30
CA SER A 123 5.21 10.05 2.28
C SER A 123 4.73 10.30 0.85
N GLN A 124 3.41 10.26 0.67
CA GLN A 124 2.75 10.51 -0.61
C GLN A 124 1.38 11.15 -0.36
N ASN A 125 0.95 12.04 -1.24
CA ASN A 125 -0.44 12.45 -1.29
C ASN A 125 -1.25 11.39 -2.03
N LEU A 126 -2.41 11.05 -1.48
CA LEU A 126 -3.34 10.07 -2.00
C LEU A 126 -4.70 10.72 -2.19
N ASN A 127 -5.27 10.59 -3.38
CA ASN A 127 -6.64 10.99 -3.67
C ASN A 127 -7.51 9.74 -3.76
N ILE A 128 -8.42 9.57 -2.82
CA ILE A 128 -9.42 8.49 -2.83
C ILE A 128 -10.65 9.03 -3.54
N ARG A 129 -11.03 8.39 -4.64
CA ARG A 129 -12.26 8.68 -5.39
C ARG A 129 -13.39 7.80 -4.86
N GLU A 130 -14.61 8.31 -4.98
CA GLU A 130 -15.77 7.45 -4.80
C GLU A 130 -15.64 6.23 -5.71
N ALA A 131 -15.84 5.03 -5.14
CA ALA A 131 -16.00 3.85 -5.96
C ALA A 131 -17.11 4.18 -6.95
N LEU A 132 -16.82 4.05 -8.25
CA LEU A 132 -17.87 4.06 -9.25
C LEU A 132 -18.79 2.88 -8.90
N THR A 133 -19.73 3.08 -7.98
CA THR A 133 -20.91 2.27 -7.97
C THR A 133 -21.45 2.46 -9.37
N GLN A 134 -21.24 1.46 -10.24
CA GLN A 134 -22.12 1.35 -11.38
C GLN A 134 -23.51 1.34 -10.72
N SER A 135 -24.15 2.51 -10.75
CA SER A 135 -25.57 2.57 -10.58
C SER A 135 -26.04 1.57 -11.64
N VAL A 136 -26.36 0.36 -11.21
CA VAL A 136 -27.25 -0.49 -11.96
C VAL A 136 -28.45 0.41 -12.15
N GLY A 137 -28.48 1.07 -13.31
CA GLY A 137 -29.43 2.13 -13.62
C GLY A 137 -30.77 1.62 -13.16
N SER A 138 -31.39 2.42 -12.33
CA SER A 138 -32.77 2.21 -11.87
C SER A 138 -33.51 1.40 -12.92
N THR A 139 -34.15 0.34 -12.53
CA THR A 139 -35.05 -0.47 -13.36
C THR A 139 -36.10 0.36 -14.11
N ASP A 140 -36.15 1.66 -13.86
CA ASP A 140 -36.95 2.67 -14.58
C ASP A 140 -36.54 2.92 -16.04
N TYR A 141 -35.37 2.45 -16.48
CA TYR A 141 -34.94 2.56 -17.88
C TYR A 141 -35.13 1.26 -18.71
N LEU A 142 -35.73 0.23 -18.14
CA LEU A 142 -36.32 -0.79 -18.97
C LEU A 142 -37.54 -0.16 -19.67
N PRO A 143 -37.52 0.01 -20.99
CA PRO A 143 -38.74 0.39 -21.68
C PRO A 143 -39.81 -0.59 -21.26
N SER A 144 -40.92 -0.11 -20.76
CA SER A 144 -42.06 -0.92 -20.29
C SER A 144 -42.65 -1.82 -21.37
N ASP A 145 -42.09 -1.79 -22.54
CA ASP A 145 -42.45 -2.61 -23.69
C ASP A 145 -41.52 -3.81 -23.84
N THR A 146 -41.60 -4.73 -22.88
CA THR A 146 -41.03 -6.08 -23.00
C THR A 146 -41.81 -6.94 -24.00
N SER A 147 -42.86 -6.40 -24.64
CA SER A 147 -43.69 -7.12 -25.65
C SER A 147 -42.94 -7.31 -26.96
N ILE A 148 -41.86 -6.58 -27.20
CA ILE A 148 -41.16 -6.63 -28.50
C ILE A 148 -40.26 -7.85 -28.63
N HIS A 149 -39.72 -8.39 -27.53
CA HIS A 149 -38.88 -9.60 -27.56
C HIS A 149 -39.01 -10.45 -26.28
N PRO A 150 -40.01 -11.31 -26.19
CA PRO A 150 -40.12 -12.25 -25.08
C PRO A 150 -38.91 -13.20 -25.08
N GLY A 151 -38.16 -13.19 -23.97
CA GLY A 151 -36.97 -14.01 -23.77
C GLY A 151 -35.62 -13.34 -23.97
N PHE A 152 -35.58 -12.04 -24.23
CA PHE A 152 -34.32 -11.30 -24.29
C PHE A 152 -33.84 -10.89 -22.89
N THR A 153 -32.61 -11.29 -22.55
CA THR A 153 -31.95 -10.81 -21.31
C THR A 153 -31.04 -9.65 -21.66
N PRO A 154 -31.25 -8.47 -21.06
CA PRO A 154 -30.37 -7.33 -21.29
C PRO A 154 -28.96 -7.69 -20.81
N SER A 155 -27.95 -7.32 -21.59
CA SER A 155 -26.53 -7.48 -21.24
C SER A 155 -25.81 -6.14 -21.31
N TYR A 156 -24.74 -6.00 -20.56
CA TYR A 156 -23.89 -4.81 -20.56
C TYR A 156 -22.60 -5.10 -21.33
N ARG A 157 -22.20 -4.19 -22.20
CA ARG A 157 -20.91 -4.20 -22.87
C ARG A 157 -20.29 -2.82 -22.75
N ASP A 158 -19.07 -2.76 -22.24
CA ASP A 158 -18.31 -1.52 -22.03
C ASP A 158 -19.09 -0.46 -21.24
N GLY A 159 -19.86 -0.92 -20.24
CA GLY A 159 -20.67 -0.02 -19.38
C GLY A 159 -21.98 0.48 -20.03
N GLN A 160 -22.30 0.00 -21.24
CA GLN A 160 -23.54 0.35 -21.93
C GLN A 160 -24.51 -0.83 -21.93
N LEU A 161 -25.80 -0.53 -21.77
CA LEU A 161 -26.85 -1.51 -21.84
C LEU A 161 -27.05 -1.94 -23.31
N VAL A 162 -26.75 -3.20 -23.60
CA VAL A 162 -26.87 -3.78 -24.95
C VAL A 162 -28.15 -4.58 -25.03
N TYR A 163 -29.03 -4.19 -25.93
CA TYR A 163 -30.20 -4.97 -26.34
C TYR A 163 -29.89 -5.65 -27.68
N GLY A 164 -30.38 -6.90 -27.84
CA GLY A 164 -30.15 -7.63 -29.07
C GLY A 164 -30.73 -6.93 -30.28
N TYR A 165 -32.00 -7.16 -30.55
CA TYR A 165 -32.66 -6.65 -31.76
C TYR A 165 -33.79 -5.69 -31.43
N LYS A 166 -33.88 -4.60 -32.18
CA LYS A 166 -35.07 -3.76 -32.30
C LYS A 166 -35.62 -3.96 -33.74
N GLY A 167 -36.66 -4.77 -33.87
CA GLY A 167 -37.10 -5.24 -35.19
C GLY A 167 -36.04 -6.15 -35.82
N SER A 168 -35.53 -5.82 -37.00
CA SER A 168 -34.45 -6.54 -37.69
C SER A 168 -33.05 -5.94 -37.44
N ARG A 169 -32.93 -4.95 -36.57
CA ARG A 169 -31.69 -4.21 -36.33
C ARG A 169 -31.06 -4.56 -34.99
N TRP A 170 -29.77 -4.78 -35.03
CA TRP A 170 -28.96 -5.01 -33.86
C TRP A 170 -28.40 -3.70 -33.33
N GLY A 171 -28.39 -3.51 -32.02
CA GLY A 171 -27.87 -2.26 -31.42
C GLY A 171 -28.08 -2.20 -29.91
N PHE A 172 -27.79 -1.04 -29.36
CA PHE A 172 -27.96 -0.75 -27.94
C PHE A 172 -28.79 0.51 -27.71
N VAL A 173 -29.39 0.62 -26.52
CA VAL A 173 -30.14 1.79 -26.10
C VAL A 173 -29.29 2.59 -25.12
N THR A 174 -29.12 3.89 -25.38
CA THR A 174 -28.42 4.79 -24.46
C THR A 174 -29.26 5.05 -23.21
N PRO A 175 -28.65 5.56 -22.12
CA PRO A 175 -29.39 5.98 -20.92
C PRO A 175 -30.47 7.02 -21.20
N THR A 176 -30.36 7.76 -22.31
CA THR A 176 -31.37 8.72 -22.76
C THR A 176 -32.48 8.11 -23.59
N GLY A 177 -32.54 6.80 -23.75
CA GLY A 177 -33.57 6.08 -24.47
C GLY A 177 -33.40 6.02 -26.02
N ASN A 178 -32.28 6.52 -26.53
CA ASN A 178 -32.02 6.50 -27.98
C ASN A 178 -31.39 5.16 -28.38
N PHE A 179 -31.95 4.52 -29.44
CA PHE A 179 -31.41 3.31 -30.02
C PHE A 179 -30.28 3.65 -31.01
N HIS A 180 -29.14 3.04 -30.82
CA HIS A 180 -28.01 3.10 -31.73
C HIS A 180 -27.79 1.74 -32.37
N GLU A 181 -27.87 1.71 -33.69
CA GLU A 181 -27.59 0.54 -34.50
C GLU A 181 -26.06 0.32 -34.58
N MET A 182 -25.63 -0.93 -34.45
CA MET A 182 -24.20 -1.32 -34.57
C MET A 182 -23.97 -2.04 -35.89
#